data_2a605091b8d56bc28ba92eb0a921496f
#
_entry.id   2a605091b8d56bc28ba92eb0a921496f
#
_cell.length_a   1.000
_cell.length_b   1.000
_cell.length_c   1.000
_cell.angle_alpha   90.00
_cell.angle_beta   90.00
_cell.angle_gamma   90.00
#
_symmetry.space_group_name_H-M   'P 1'
#
loop_
_entity.id
_entity.type
_entity.pdbx_description
1 polymer ?
#
loop_
_entity_poly.entity_id
_entity_poly.type
_entity_poly.pdbx_seq_one_letter_code
_entity_poly.pdbx_strand_id
1 'polypeptide(L)'
;MKTTDFAQCLASYLTMYLPGQLGLSENTIMAYRDTFKLVFLFAETKQNLRPEKITLAHFDAAFIAAFLRWLEQERGCSAATRNQRLAALRAFARYARTQHPDYLFESQKIMDLKAKKASIPTVAYLSPDDVQSIFAQIDTSTKY
;
A
#
# COMPACT_ATOMS: atom_id res chain seq x y z
N MET A 1 -9.39 -27.45 4.03
CA MET A 1 -8.18 -26.93 3.43
C MET A 1 -7.45 -26.05 4.41
N LYS A 2 -6.14 -26.16 4.43
CA LYS A 2 -5.39 -25.43 5.41
C LYS A 2 -5.19 -23.98 5.02
N THR A 3 -5.44 -23.08 5.94
CA THR A 3 -5.24 -21.66 5.67
C THR A 3 -3.74 -21.36 5.71
N THR A 4 -3.26 -20.58 4.77
CA THR A 4 -1.85 -20.22 4.73
C THR A 4 -1.53 -19.21 5.83
N ASP A 5 -0.24 -19.06 6.13
CA ASP A 5 0.20 -18.07 7.10
C ASP A 5 -0.19 -16.66 6.66
N PHE A 6 -0.09 -16.38 5.36
CA PHE A 6 -0.49 -15.07 4.82
C PHE A 6 -1.98 -14.84 5.07
N ALA A 7 -2.81 -15.82 4.76
CA ALA A 7 -4.26 -15.67 4.91
C ALA A 7 -4.65 -15.47 6.38
N GLN A 8 -4.03 -16.22 7.29
CA GLN A 8 -4.30 -16.06 8.70
C GLN A 8 -3.87 -14.68 9.19
N CYS A 9 -2.70 -14.25 8.77
CA CYS A 9 -2.15 -12.98 9.17
C CYS A 9 -3.02 -11.84 8.66
N LEU A 10 -3.44 -11.93 7.41
CA LEU A 10 -4.27 -10.90 6.80
C LEU A 10 -5.64 -10.82 7.46
N ALA A 11 -6.24 -11.95 7.75
CA ALA A 11 -7.54 -11.97 8.40
C ALA A 11 -7.46 -11.31 9.78
N SER A 12 -6.43 -11.64 10.55
CA SER A 12 -6.23 -11.07 11.85
C SER A 12 -5.98 -9.56 11.76
N TYR A 13 -5.19 -9.15 10.78
CA TYR A 13 -4.87 -7.75 10.56
C TYR A 13 -6.13 -6.94 10.28
N LEU A 14 -6.96 -7.42 9.37
CA LEU A 14 -8.12 -6.64 8.92
C LEU A 14 -9.29 -6.68 9.91
N THR A 15 -9.42 -7.75 10.68
CA THR A 15 -10.58 -7.90 11.55
C THR A 15 -10.31 -7.57 13.01
N MET A 16 -9.08 -7.70 13.45
CA MET A 16 -8.75 -7.50 14.84
C MET A 16 -7.77 -6.37 15.08
N TYR A 17 -6.71 -6.32 14.32
CA TYR A 17 -5.66 -5.33 14.57
C TYR A 17 -6.08 -3.92 14.17
N LEU A 18 -6.56 -3.76 12.94
CA LEU A 18 -6.94 -2.44 12.47
C LEU A 18 -8.11 -1.84 13.21
N PRO A 19 -9.23 -2.56 13.37
CA PRO A 19 -10.36 -1.96 14.09
C PRO A 19 -10.15 -1.96 15.60
N GLY A 20 -9.52 -3.00 16.15
CA GLY A 20 -9.40 -3.13 17.59
C GLY A 20 -8.23 -2.38 18.15
N GLN A 21 -7.03 -2.71 17.73
CA GLN A 21 -5.84 -2.14 18.33
C GLN A 21 -5.50 -0.76 17.83
N LEU A 22 -5.69 -0.51 16.55
CA LEU A 22 -5.41 0.82 16.00
C LEU A 22 -6.64 1.71 15.99
N GLY A 23 -7.83 1.13 16.14
CA GLY A 23 -9.05 1.94 16.17
C GLY A 23 -9.32 2.71 14.89
N LEU A 24 -8.91 2.16 13.74
CA LEU A 24 -9.10 2.86 12.49
C LEU A 24 -10.57 2.87 12.08
N SER A 25 -10.97 3.87 11.33
CA SER A 25 -12.34 3.97 10.86
C SER A 25 -12.64 2.88 9.84
N GLU A 26 -13.93 2.63 9.66
CA GLU A 26 -14.37 1.64 8.69
C GLU A 26 -13.91 2.00 7.29
N ASN A 27 -13.95 3.27 6.95
CA ASN A 27 -13.53 3.70 5.61
C ASN A 27 -12.05 3.42 5.36
N THR A 28 -11.21 3.64 6.36
CA THR A 28 -9.79 3.36 6.24
C THR A 28 -9.55 1.87 6.08
N ILE A 29 -10.28 1.07 6.86
CA ILE A 29 -10.14 -0.38 6.77
C ILE A 29 -10.60 -0.88 5.41
N MET A 30 -11.65 -0.29 4.87
CA MET A 30 -12.13 -0.66 3.54
C MET A 30 -11.08 -0.34 2.46
N ALA A 31 -10.40 0.78 2.62
CA ALA A 31 -9.34 1.12 1.67
C ALA A 31 -8.21 0.10 1.70
N TYR A 32 -7.86 -0.38 2.88
CA TYR A 32 -6.85 -1.41 3.01
C TYR A 32 -7.33 -2.72 2.39
N ARG A 33 -8.58 -3.08 2.65
CA ARG A 33 -9.17 -4.27 2.04
C ARG A 33 -9.15 -4.19 0.52
N ASP A 34 -9.45 -3.02 -0.03
CA ASP A 34 -9.45 -2.84 -1.47
C ASP A 34 -8.06 -3.08 -2.05
N THR A 35 -7.03 -2.65 -1.33
CA THR A 35 -5.67 -2.91 -1.78
C THR A 35 -5.42 -4.41 -1.89
N PHE A 36 -5.84 -5.18 -0.90
CA PHE A 36 -5.62 -6.63 -0.92
C PHE A 36 -6.49 -7.33 -1.93
N LYS A 37 -7.67 -6.80 -2.23
CA LYS A 37 -8.47 -7.34 -3.33
C LYS A 37 -7.71 -7.22 -4.64
N LEU A 38 -7.04 -6.09 -4.84
CA LEU A 38 -6.23 -5.90 -6.03
C LEU A 38 -5.01 -6.82 -6.04
N VAL A 39 -4.42 -7.05 -4.87
CA VAL A 39 -3.31 -7.99 -4.77
C VAL A 39 -3.75 -9.38 -5.20
N PHE A 40 -4.92 -9.80 -4.74
CA PHE A 40 -5.46 -11.13 -5.10
C PHE A 40 -5.73 -11.22 -6.59
N LEU A 41 -6.28 -10.16 -7.16
CA LEU A 41 -6.55 -10.13 -8.59
C LEU A 41 -5.24 -10.22 -9.39
N PHE A 42 -4.25 -9.49 -8.98
CA PHE A 42 -2.94 -9.53 -9.61
C PHE A 42 -2.33 -10.93 -9.52
N ALA A 43 -2.38 -11.51 -8.33
CA ALA A 43 -1.80 -12.83 -8.11
C ALA A 43 -2.45 -13.86 -9.00
N GLU A 44 -3.77 -13.81 -9.10
CA GLU A 44 -4.50 -14.78 -9.89
C GLU A 44 -4.28 -14.60 -11.37
N THR A 45 -4.33 -13.37 -11.84
CA THR A 45 -4.30 -13.12 -13.29
C THR A 45 -2.88 -13.04 -13.84
N LYS A 46 -1.91 -12.59 -13.05
CA LYS A 46 -0.56 -12.39 -13.56
C LYS A 46 0.48 -13.36 -13.00
N GLN A 47 0.21 -13.93 -11.84
CA GLN A 47 1.16 -14.84 -11.21
C GLN A 47 0.64 -16.28 -11.21
N ASN A 48 -0.55 -16.47 -11.72
CA ASN A 48 -1.19 -17.78 -11.76
C ASN A 48 -1.23 -18.38 -10.35
N LEU A 49 -1.50 -17.55 -9.36
CA LEU A 49 -1.47 -17.94 -7.97
C LEU A 49 -2.81 -17.63 -7.32
N ARG A 50 -3.51 -18.65 -6.88
CA ARG A 50 -4.82 -18.45 -6.27
C ARG A 50 -4.69 -17.80 -4.91
N PRO A 51 -5.64 -16.95 -4.54
CA PRO A 51 -5.56 -16.24 -3.25
C PRO A 51 -5.35 -17.18 -2.06
N GLU A 52 -6.03 -18.32 -2.06
CA GLU A 52 -5.94 -19.24 -0.94
C GLU A 52 -4.59 -19.97 -0.88
N LYS A 53 -3.76 -19.79 -1.89
CA LYS A 53 -2.43 -20.43 -1.94
C LYS A 53 -1.31 -19.46 -1.64
N ILE A 54 -1.62 -18.17 -1.49
CA ILE A 54 -0.56 -17.20 -1.24
C ILE A 54 -0.02 -17.38 0.18
N THR A 55 1.28 -17.43 0.31
CA THR A 55 1.94 -17.51 1.61
C THR A 55 2.78 -16.26 1.82
N LEU A 56 3.29 -16.08 3.03
CA LEU A 56 4.19 -14.95 3.29
C LEU A 56 5.46 -15.05 2.44
N ALA A 57 5.87 -16.25 2.10
CA ALA A 57 7.03 -16.44 1.23
C ALA A 57 6.77 -15.88 -0.16
N HIS A 58 5.53 -15.93 -0.63
CA HIS A 58 5.18 -15.35 -1.93
C HIS A 58 5.09 -13.83 -1.84
N PHE A 59 4.72 -13.31 -0.68
CA PHE A 59 4.45 -11.89 -0.52
C PHE A 59 5.77 -11.19 -0.17
N ASP A 60 6.64 -11.07 -1.14
CA ASP A 60 7.96 -10.49 -0.93
C ASP A 60 8.09 -9.18 -1.71
N ALA A 61 9.24 -8.55 -1.60
CA ALA A 61 9.46 -7.26 -2.24
C ALA A 61 9.33 -7.34 -3.75
N ALA A 62 9.79 -8.42 -4.35
CA ALA A 62 9.69 -8.59 -5.81
C ALA A 62 8.23 -8.71 -6.24
N PHE A 63 7.44 -9.44 -5.48
CA PHE A 63 6.01 -9.59 -5.78
C PHE A 63 5.33 -8.22 -5.69
N ILE A 64 5.63 -7.46 -4.65
CA ILE A 64 5.00 -6.16 -4.47
C ILE A 64 5.44 -5.19 -5.55
N ALA A 65 6.71 -5.21 -5.93
CA ALA A 65 7.18 -4.34 -7.00
C ALA A 65 6.45 -4.65 -8.31
N ALA A 66 6.25 -5.93 -8.59
CA ALA A 66 5.53 -6.33 -9.80
C ALA A 66 4.06 -5.90 -9.73
N PHE A 67 3.46 -6.03 -8.55
CA PHE A 67 2.08 -5.60 -8.33
C PHE A 67 1.93 -4.09 -8.60
N LEU A 68 2.87 -3.30 -8.10
CA LEU A 68 2.80 -1.84 -8.28
C LEU A 68 2.96 -1.47 -9.74
N ARG A 69 3.84 -2.17 -10.46
CA ARG A 69 3.99 -1.95 -11.89
C ARG A 69 2.70 -2.29 -12.64
N TRP A 70 2.07 -3.39 -12.25
CA TRP A 70 0.82 -3.80 -12.85
C TRP A 70 -0.28 -2.74 -12.64
N LEU A 71 -0.33 -2.16 -11.45
CA LEU A 71 -1.30 -1.12 -11.16
C LEU A 71 -1.12 0.07 -12.09
N GLU A 72 0.10 0.47 -12.33
CA GLU A 72 0.36 1.62 -13.20
C GLU A 72 0.13 1.30 -14.66
N GLN A 73 0.61 0.15 -15.11
CA GLN A 73 0.61 -0.16 -16.54
C GLN A 73 -0.70 -0.73 -17.03
N GLU A 74 -1.35 -1.54 -16.25
CA GLU A 74 -2.57 -2.20 -16.70
C GLU A 74 -3.83 -1.63 -16.08
N ARG A 75 -3.74 -1.04 -14.91
CA ARG A 75 -4.89 -0.45 -14.25
C ARG A 75 -4.88 1.07 -14.34
N GLY A 76 -3.80 1.62 -14.86
CA GLY A 76 -3.74 3.06 -15.10
C GLY A 76 -3.77 3.93 -13.85
N CYS A 77 -3.33 3.43 -12.71
CA CYS A 77 -3.42 4.23 -11.51
C CYS A 77 -2.32 5.29 -11.50
N SER A 78 -2.59 6.39 -10.82
CA SER A 78 -1.64 7.48 -10.70
C SER A 78 -0.52 7.12 -9.73
N ALA A 79 0.54 7.92 -9.74
CA ALA A 79 1.64 7.72 -8.81
C ALA A 79 1.16 7.87 -7.37
N ALA A 80 0.23 8.80 -7.13
CA ALA A 80 -0.30 9.00 -5.79
C ALA A 80 -1.07 7.76 -5.32
N THR A 81 -1.91 7.21 -6.16
CA THR A 81 -2.65 6.01 -5.81
C THR A 81 -1.73 4.81 -5.61
N ARG A 82 -0.72 4.68 -6.49
CA ARG A 82 0.26 3.62 -6.33
C ARG A 82 0.96 3.72 -4.98
N ASN A 83 1.32 4.95 -4.58
CA ASN A 83 1.99 5.15 -3.30
C ASN A 83 1.08 4.83 -2.13
N GLN A 84 -0.21 5.12 -2.25
CA GLN A 84 -1.17 4.75 -1.22
C GLN A 84 -1.26 3.25 -1.06
N ARG A 85 -1.27 2.52 -2.17
CA ARG A 85 -1.30 1.06 -2.13
C ARG A 85 -0.03 0.52 -1.49
N LEU A 86 1.12 1.11 -1.84
CA LEU A 86 2.38 0.69 -1.24
C LEU A 86 2.37 0.93 0.28
N ALA A 87 1.84 2.06 0.70
CA ALA A 87 1.77 2.37 2.13
C ALA A 87 0.94 1.32 2.88
N ALA A 88 -0.17 0.90 2.28
CA ALA A 88 -1.00 -0.13 2.89
C ALA A 88 -0.25 -1.45 2.99
N LEU A 89 0.50 -1.80 1.96
CA LEU A 89 1.24 -3.06 1.97
C LEU A 89 2.41 -3.01 2.96
N ARG A 90 3.05 -1.85 3.09
CA ARG A 90 4.10 -1.68 4.08
C ARG A 90 3.55 -1.84 5.50
N ALA A 91 2.39 -1.27 5.75
CA ALA A 91 1.77 -1.37 7.06
C ALA A 91 1.46 -2.83 7.40
N PHE A 92 0.97 -3.57 6.42
CA PHE A 92 0.71 -4.99 6.63
C PHE A 92 2.01 -5.76 6.87
N ALA A 93 3.05 -5.47 6.09
CA ALA A 93 4.34 -6.17 6.27
C ALA A 93 4.90 -5.91 7.66
N ARG A 94 4.73 -4.70 8.18
CA ARG A 94 5.17 -4.36 9.51
C ARG A 94 4.42 -5.15 10.56
N TYR A 95 3.13 -5.33 10.37
CA TYR A 95 2.33 -6.15 11.27
C TYR A 95 2.72 -7.63 11.16
N ALA A 96 2.91 -8.10 9.94
CA ALA A 96 3.20 -9.51 9.71
C ALA A 96 4.47 -9.96 10.41
N ARG A 97 5.48 -9.10 10.44
CA ARG A 97 6.74 -9.50 11.09
C ARG A 97 6.60 -9.61 12.59
N THR A 98 5.61 -8.98 13.19
CA THR A 98 5.38 -9.14 14.62
C THR A 98 4.74 -10.50 14.93
N GLN A 99 3.99 -11.03 13.97
CA GLN A 99 3.35 -12.33 14.13
C GLN A 99 4.25 -13.47 13.66
N HIS A 100 5.16 -13.16 12.74
CA HIS A 100 6.08 -14.14 12.15
C HIS A 100 7.46 -13.52 12.13
N PRO A 101 8.24 -13.69 13.21
CA PRO A 101 9.55 -13.04 13.30
C PRO A 101 10.51 -13.39 12.16
N ASP A 102 10.37 -14.57 11.58
CA ASP A 102 11.23 -14.95 10.47
C ASP A 102 10.92 -14.18 9.20
N TYR A 103 9.82 -13.43 9.17
CA TYR A 103 9.47 -12.58 8.04
C TYR A 103 10.16 -11.20 8.14
N LEU A 104 10.89 -10.96 9.21
CA LEU A 104 11.52 -9.65 9.44
C LEU A 104 12.40 -9.21 8.29
N PHE A 105 13.21 -10.12 7.78
CA PHE A 105 14.15 -9.80 6.72
C PHE A 105 13.42 -9.38 5.45
N GLU A 106 12.42 -10.14 5.05
CA GLU A 106 11.65 -9.82 3.87
C GLU A 106 10.82 -8.56 4.07
N SER A 107 10.28 -8.39 5.27
CA SER A 107 9.55 -7.19 5.63
C SER A 107 10.42 -5.94 5.47
N GLN A 108 11.69 -6.03 5.85
CA GLN A 108 12.59 -4.89 5.73
C GLN A 108 12.81 -4.53 4.26
N LYS A 109 12.91 -5.52 3.38
CA LYS A 109 13.04 -5.25 1.95
C LYS A 109 11.80 -4.54 1.42
N ILE A 110 10.64 -4.91 1.91
CA ILE A 110 9.40 -4.26 1.50
C ILE A 110 9.38 -2.81 1.99
N MET A 111 9.86 -2.59 3.21
CA MET A 111 9.92 -1.23 3.74
C MET A 111 10.89 -0.36 2.95
N ASP A 112 11.89 -0.98 2.32
CA ASP A 112 12.86 -0.24 1.52
C ASP A 112 12.39 0.09 0.11
N LEU A 113 11.25 -0.45 -0.32
CA LEU A 113 10.70 -0.09 -1.62
C LEU A 113 10.32 1.39 -1.60
N LYS A 114 10.72 2.08 -2.64
CA LYS A 114 10.56 3.52 -2.66
C LYS A 114 9.24 3.96 -3.25
N ALA A 115 8.65 4.99 -2.65
CA ALA A 115 7.49 5.62 -3.23
C ALA A 115 7.90 6.34 -4.50
N LYS A 116 6.99 6.37 -5.46
CA LYS A 116 7.27 7.07 -6.69
C LYS A 116 6.98 8.53 -6.46
N LYS A 117 7.83 9.40 -6.99
CA LYS A 117 7.60 10.81 -6.84
C LYS A 117 6.32 11.17 -7.56
N ALA A 118 5.34 11.63 -6.80
CA ALA A 118 4.08 12.03 -7.39
C ALA A 118 4.27 13.38 -8.03
N SER A 119 3.84 13.47 -9.29
CA SER A 119 3.90 14.72 -9.97
C SER A 119 2.73 15.51 -9.48
N ILE A 120 2.95 16.57 -8.77
CA ILE A 120 1.88 17.44 -8.32
C ILE A 120 1.81 18.57 -9.31
N PRO A 121 0.82 18.56 -10.18
CA PRO A 121 0.78 19.56 -11.25
C PRO A 121 0.88 20.98 -10.77
N THR A 122 0.24 21.29 -9.65
CA THR A 122 0.28 22.65 -9.16
C THR A 122 1.69 23.05 -8.80
N VAL A 123 2.49 22.12 -8.29
CA VAL A 123 3.85 22.43 -7.95
C VAL A 123 4.70 22.41 -9.20
N ALA A 124 4.44 21.46 -10.05
CA ALA A 124 5.28 21.27 -11.22
C ALA A 124 5.24 22.45 -12.16
N TYR A 125 4.09 23.08 -12.31
CA TYR A 125 4.01 24.16 -13.28
C TYR A 125 3.94 25.54 -12.67
N LEU A 126 4.06 25.66 -11.37
CA LEU A 126 4.02 26.96 -10.75
C LEU A 126 5.42 27.56 -10.78
N SER A 127 5.49 28.82 -11.15
CA SER A 127 6.75 29.53 -11.08
C SER A 127 6.94 29.94 -9.62
N PRO A 128 8.13 30.39 -9.23
CA PRO A 128 8.33 30.84 -7.88
C PRO A 128 7.37 31.97 -7.49
N ASP A 129 7.05 32.83 -8.44
CA ASP A 129 6.12 33.91 -8.16
C ASP A 129 4.72 33.37 -7.90
N ASP A 130 4.30 32.38 -8.65
CA ASP A 130 3.01 31.78 -8.48
C ASP A 130 2.92 31.11 -7.13
N VAL A 131 3.99 30.46 -6.71
CA VAL A 131 4.01 29.80 -5.42
C VAL A 131 3.87 30.82 -4.31
N GLN A 132 4.56 31.95 -4.42
CA GLN A 132 4.45 32.97 -3.43
C GLN A 132 3.06 33.56 -3.38
N SER A 133 2.47 33.74 -4.53
CA SER A 133 1.12 34.25 -4.60
C SER A 133 0.15 33.34 -3.91
N ILE A 134 0.30 32.06 -4.11
CA ILE A 134 -0.56 31.07 -3.49
C ILE A 134 -0.35 31.08 -2.00
N PHE A 135 0.87 31.14 -1.55
CA PHE A 135 1.16 31.20 -0.13
C PHE A 135 0.57 32.43 0.50
N ALA A 136 0.61 33.53 -0.19
CA ALA A 136 0.04 34.75 0.33
C ALA A 136 -1.46 34.60 0.53
N GLN A 137 -2.10 33.83 -0.30
CA GLN A 137 -3.51 33.61 -0.16
C GLN A 137 -3.80 32.54 0.85
N ILE A 138 -3.04 31.47 0.84
CA ILE A 138 -3.33 30.40 1.71
C ILE A 138 -2.78 30.58 3.05
N ASP A 139 -1.73 31.36 3.18
CA ASP A 139 -1.18 31.62 4.41
C ASP A 139 -2.19 31.98 5.33
N THR A 140 -3.12 32.65 4.86
CA THR A 140 -4.16 33.02 5.70
C THR A 140 -5.11 31.89 5.80
N SER A 141 -5.04 30.92 5.00
CA SER A 141 -6.02 29.93 5.12
C SER A 141 -5.31 28.73 5.47
N THR A 142 -4.49 28.25 4.98
CA THR A 142 -4.02 27.17 5.41
C THR A 142 -3.22 26.64 4.63
N LYS A 143 -2.78 26.09 4.46
CA LYS A 143 -1.96 25.73 3.81
C LYS A 143 -2.09 24.54 3.41
N TYR A 144 -2.37 23.97 3.06
CA TYR A 144 -2.47 22.68 2.73
C TYR A 144 -1.35 21.82 3.16
#